data_c34d9e9cc13cf02421966af79a2f8ab9
#
_entry.id   c34d9e9cc13cf02421966af79a2f8ab9
#
_cell.length_a   1.000
_cell.length_b   1.000
_cell.length_c   1.000
_cell.angle_alpha   90.00
_cell.angle_beta   90.00
_cell.angle_gamma   90.00
#
_symmetry.space_group_name_H-M   'P 1'
#
loop_
_entity.id
_entity.type
_entity.pdbx_description
1 polymer ?
#
loop_
_entity_poly.entity_id
_entity_poly.type
_entity_poly.pdbx_seq_one_letter_code
_entity_poly.pdbx_strand_id
1 'polypeptide(L)'
;MSEKQVTLIGVYKANGGVVGELSYFFGHLVGVRSCSLCDVTHSPVMKKAKFKDLEKRLKAELGITFKLVHMNERNAEELKASSGREPCVLLRYDDGGISMLLDYVELKAIDGSVESFEKLLRSRLDFYL
;
A
#
# COMPACT_ATOMS: atom_id res chain seq x y z
N MET A 1 -27.46 -10.80 -1.09
CA MET A 1 -26.58 -10.08 -0.16
C MET A 1 -25.59 -9.24 -0.93
N SER A 2 -25.62 -7.96 -0.72
CA SER A 2 -24.67 -7.10 -1.40
C SER A 2 -23.32 -7.23 -0.73
N GLU A 3 -22.34 -7.67 -1.46
CA GLU A 3 -20.97 -7.63 -0.99
C GLU A 3 -20.52 -6.17 -0.98
N LYS A 4 -19.90 -5.76 0.13
CA LYS A 4 -19.32 -4.43 0.21
C LYS A 4 -18.14 -4.39 -0.74
N GLN A 5 -18.21 -3.51 -1.74
CA GLN A 5 -17.05 -3.28 -2.59
C GLN A 5 -16.09 -2.33 -1.89
N VAL A 6 -14.86 -2.77 -1.74
CA VAL A 6 -13.83 -1.98 -1.10
C VAL A 6 -12.60 -1.92 -2.00
N THR A 7 -11.83 -0.86 -1.83
CA THR A 7 -10.56 -0.69 -2.52
C THR A 7 -9.48 -0.49 -1.47
N LEU A 8 -8.39 -1.22 -1.60
CA LEU A 8 -7.20 -0.98 -0.80
C LEU A 8 -6.36 0.10 -1.48
N ILE A 9 -5.89 1.06 -0.71
CA ILE A 9 -5.06 2.15 -1.22
C ILE A 9 -3.76 2.13 -0.44
N GLY A 10 -2.69 1.70 -1.11
CA GLY A 10 -1.34 1.76 -0.55
C GLY A 10 -0.72 3.11 -0.87
N VAL A 11 -0.37 3.86 0.15
CA VAL A 11 0.25 5.19 0.01
C VAL A 11 1.73 5.07 0.29
N TYR A 12 2.55 5.32 -0.72
CA TYR A 12 4.00 5.30 -0.58
C TYR A 12 4.51 6.56 0.11
N LYS A 13 5.64 6.44 0.81
CA LYS A 13 6.36 7.60 1.33
C LYS A 13 7.36 8.09 0.29
N ALA A 14 6.85 8.40 -0.91
CA ALA A 14 7.65 8.86 -2.03
C ALA A 14 6.77 9.57 -3.04
N ASN A 15 7.35 10.52 -3.77
CA ASN A 15 6.66 11.18 -4.88
C ASN A 15 6.78 10.34 -6.15
N GLY A 16 5.69 10.27 -6.93
CA GLY A 16 5.67 9.59 -8.21
C GLY A 16 6.25 10.45 -9.32
N GLY A 17 6.38 9.81 -10.49
CA GLY A 17 6.98 10.42 -11.67
C GLY A 17 8.43 10.00 -11.83
N VAL A 18 9.01 10.26 -12.99
CA VAL A 18 10.35 9.80 -13.33
C VAL A 18 11.40 10.32 -12.32
N VAL A 19 11.33 11.60 -11.99
CA VAL A 19 12.28 12.22 -11.07
C VAL A 19 12.12 11.66 -9.65
N GLY A 20 10.88 11.51 -9.19
CA GLY A 20 10.60 10.96 -7.86
C GLY A 20 11.06 9.50 -7.73
N GLU A 21 10.81 8.69 -8.75
CA GLU A 21 11.22 7.29 -8.76
C GLU A 21 12.73 7.12 -8.79
N LEU A 22 13.42 7.91 -9.61
CA LEU A 22 14.88 7.89 -9.66
C LEU A 22 15.47 8.33 -8.31
N SER A 23 14.92 9.37 -7.71
CA SER A 23 15.37 9.86 -6.41
C SER A 23 15.21 8.77 -5.33
N TYR A 24 14.08 8.07 -5.32
CA TYR A 24 13.87 6.95 -4.40
C TYR A 24 14.87 5.83 -4.66
N PHE A 25 15.06 5.46 -5.92
CA PHE A 25 15.97 4.38 -6.30
C PHE A 25 17.38 4.64 -5.81
N PHE A 26 17.93 5.82 -6.10
CA PHE A 26 19.27 6.17 -5.66
C PHE A 26 19.39 6.28 -4.13
N GLY A 27 18.39 6.89 -3.50
CA GLY A 27 18.37 6.99 -2.05
C GLY A 27 18.29 5.63 -1.36
N HIS A 28 17.54 4.70 -1.93
CA HIS A 28 17.40 3.34 -1.40
C HIS A 28 18.73 2.57 -1.53
N LEU A 29 19.42 2.70 -2.67
CA LEU A 29 20.70 2.03 -2.91
C LEU A 29 21.77 2.47 -1.89
N VAL A 30 21.79 3.73 -1.50
CA VAL A 30 22.77 4.24 -0.55
C VAL A 30 22.25 4.25 0.89
N GLY A 31 21.04 3.73 1.13
CA GLY A 31 20.46 3.64 2.48
C GLY A 31 19.97 4.94 3.05
N VAL A 32 19.85 5.99 2.24
CA VAL A 32 19.43 7.33 2.69
C VAL A 32 17.90 7.45 2.75
N ARG A 33 17.19 6.72 1.88
CA ARG A 33 15.74 6.74 1.81
C ARG A 33 15.19 5.35 2.05
N SER A 34 14.07 5.28 2.78
CA SER A 34 13.37 4.03 3.02
C SER A 34 11.87 4.25 2.94
N CYS A 35 11.17 3.24 2.45
CA CYS A 35 9.71 3.21 2.42
C CYS A 35 9.29 1.76 2.62
N SER A 36 8.73 1.47 3.79
CA SER A 36 8.38 0.09 4.14
C SER A 36 7.37 -0.53 3.19
N LEU A 37 6.40 0.25 2.71
CA LEU A 37 5.44 -0.24 1.73
C LEU A 37 6.11 -0.48 0.38
N CYS A 38 7.02 0.39 -0.03
CA CYS A 38 7.77 0.20 -1.28
C CYS A 38 8.59 -1.08 -1.23
N ASP A 39 9.18 -1.40 -0.07
CA ASP A 39 9.96 -2.62 0.12
C ASP A 39 9.10 -3.88 -0.02
N VAL A 40 7.82 -3.81 0.36
CA VAL A 40 6.88 -4.92 0.18
C VAL A 40 6.49 -5.08 -1.29
N THR A 41 6.20 -3.98 -1.98
CA THR A 41 5.62 -4.02 -3.33
C THR A 41 6.65 -4.11 -4.44
N HIS A 42 7.83 -3.55 -4.23
CA HIS A 42 8.86 -3.43 -5.26
C HIS A 42 10.23 -3.85 -4.74
N SER A 43 11.04 -4.47 -5.62
CA SER A 43 12.49 -4.32 -5.56
C SER A 43 12.80 -2.91 -6.07
N PRO A 44 14.04 -2.39 -5.98
CA PRO A 44 14.28 -0.95 -6.21
C PRO A 44 13.69 -0.34 -7.48
N VAL A 45 13.47 -1.14 -8.51
CA VAL A 45 13.00 -0.64 -9.82
C VAL A 45 11.70 -1.28 -10.27
N MET A 46 11.44 -2.54 -9.86
CA MET A 46 10.35 -3.34 -10.41
C MET A 46 9.42 -3.86 -9.32
N LYS A 47 8.12 -3.93 -9.64
CA LYS A 47 7.14 -4.53 -8.75
C LYS A 47 7.46 -6.03 -8.57
N LYS A 48 7.49 -6.49 -7.34
CA LYS A 48 7.78 -7.90 -7.01
C LYS A 48 6.72 -8.84 -7.58
N ALA A 49 7.14 -9.97 -8.14
CA ALA A 49 6.22 -10.99 -8.66
C ALA A 49 5.28 -11.50 -7.57
N LYS A 50 5.78 -11.71 -6.35
CA LYS A 50 4.97 -12.15 -5.22
C LYS A 50 3.87 -11.15 -4.87
N PHE A 51 4.15 -9.86 -5.00
CA PHE A 51 3.15 -8.82 -4.75
C PHE A 51 2.10 -8.79 -5.86
N LYS A 52 2.50 -8.96 -7.11
CA LYS A 52 1.54 -9.08 -8.23
C LYS A 52 0.61 -10.27 -8.03
N ASP A 53 1.15 -11.40 -7.56
CA ASP A 53 0.35 -12.58 -7.26
C ASP A 53 -0.64 -12.31 -6.13
N LEU A 54 -0.22 -11.56 -5.11
CA LEU A 54 -1.10 -11.14 -4.02
C LEU A 54 -2.26 -10.29 -4.55
N GLU A 55 -1.97 -9.31 -5.40
CA GLU A 55 -3.02 -8.49 -6.01
C GLU A 55 -4.05 -9.34 -6.76
N LYS A 56 -3.58 -10.33 -7.52
CA LYS A 56 -4.45 -11.25 -8.26
C LYS A 56 -5.31 -12.09 -7.32
N ARG A 57 -4.73 -12.61 -6.24
CA ARG A 57 -5.47 -13.40 -5.25
C ARG A 57 -6.55 -12.57 -4.56
N LEU A 58 -6.24 -11.35 -4.17
CA LEU A 58 -7.22 -10.47 -3.53
C LEU A 58 -8.39 -10.18 -4.47
N LYS A 59 -8.11 -9.95 -5.75
CA LYS A 59 -9.16 -9.70 -6.74
C LYS A 59 -10.01 -10.95 -6.98
N ALA A 60 -9.37 -12.11 -7.14
CA ALA A 60 -10.06 -13.36 -7.45
C ALA A 60 -10.86 -13.89 -6.25
N GLU A 61 -10.32 -13.82 -5.04
CA GLU A 61 -10.92 -14.42 -3.84
C GLU A 61 -11.88 -13.47 -3.14
N LEU A 62 -11.59 -12.17 -3.11
CA LEU A 62 -12.35 -11.20 -2.32
C LEU A 62 -12.98 -10.08 -3.16
N GLY A 63 -12.67 -10.02 -4.45
CA GLY A 63 -13.14 -8.93 -5.31
C GLY A 63 -12.51 -7.58 -4.98
N ILE A 64 -11.38 -7.56 -4.29
CA ILE A 64 -10.74 -6.34 -3.82
C ILE A 64 -9.67 -5.89 -4.80
N THR A 65 -9.70 -4.61 -5.17
CA THR A 65 -8.68 -3.97 -5.99
C THR A 65 -7.67 -3.28 -5.08
N PHE A 66 -6.39 -3.43 -5.40
CA PHE A 66 -5.32 -2.76 -4.67
C PHE A 66 -4.76 -1.64 -5.54
N LYS A 67 -4.95 -0.40 -5.09
CA LYS A 67 -4.45 0.80 -5.78
C LYS A 67 -3.21 1.30 -5.04
N LEU A 68 -2.12 1.52 -5.76
CA LEU A 68 -0.89 2.07 -5.20
C LEU A 68 -0.74 3.51 -5.66
N VAL A 69 -0.51 4.42 -4.74
CA VAL A 69 -0.35 5.84 -5.04
C VAL A 69 0.90 6.39 -4.35
N HIS A 70 1.60 7.28 -5.03
CA HIS A 70 2.69 8.06 -4.44
C HIS A 70 2.10 9.29 -3.73
N MET A 71 2.92 9.96 -2.91
CA MET A 71 2.43 11.10 -2.11
C MET A 71 1.81 12.21 -2.96
N ASN A 72 2.36 12.46 -4.14
CA ASN A 72 1.87 13.50 -5.05
C ASN A 72 0.72 13.06 -5.95
N GLU A 73 0.25 11.81 -5.83
CA GLU A 73 -0.83 11.25 -6.64
C GLU A 73 -2.14 11.11 -5.86
N ARG A 74 -2.14 11.49 -4.59
CA ARG A 74 -3.32 11.33 -3.74
C ARG A 74 -4.41 12.33 -4.09
N ASN A 75 -5.69 11.86 -4.08
CA ASN A 75 -6.81 12.78 -4.13
C ASN A 75 -7.02 13.43 -2.74
N ALA A 76 -7.99 14.33 -2.62
CA ALA A 76 -8.21 15.09 -1.39
C ALA A 76 -8.50 14.20 -0.18
N GLU A 77 -9.31 13.16 -0.36
CA GLU A 77 -9.68 12.25 0.72
C GLU A 77 -8.53 11.36 1.15
N GLU A 78 -7.76 10.86 0.17
CA GLU A 78 -6.56 10.07 0.43
C GLU A 78 -5.52 10.90 1.18
N LEU A 79 -5.32 12.14 0.76
CA LEU A 79 -4.39 13.05 1.41
C LEU A 79 -4.80 13.31 2.86
N LYS A 80 -6.07 13.61 3.11
CA LYS A 80 -6.59 13.87 4.44
C LYS A 80 -6.38 12.66 5.36
N ALA A 81 -6.63 11.45 4.84
CA ALA A 81 -6.53 10.22 5.64
C ALA A 81 -5.10 9.80 5.92
N SER A 82 -4.14 10.14 5.04
CA SER A 82 -2.79 9.62 5.10
C SER A 82 -1.70 10.64 5.39
N SER A 83 -2.00 11.93 5.37
CA SER A 83 -0.98 12.98 5.56
C SER A 83 -0.26 12.84 6.90
N GLY A 84 1.07 12.77 6.85
CA GLY A 84 1.90 12.55 8.03
C GLY A 84 1.95 11.11 8.50
N ARG A 85 1.29 10.19 7.79
CA ARG A 85 1.19 8.78 8.19
C ARG A 85 1.78 7.82 7.15
N GLU A 86 2.42 8.36 6.14
CA GLU A 86 3.03 7.55 5.08
C GLU A 86 4.26 6.77 5.59
N PRO A 87 4.52 5.57 5.09
CA PRO A 87 3.66 4.79 4.21
C PRO A 87 2.53 4.13 5.00
N CYS A 88 1.41 3.88 4.33
CA CYS A 88 0.26 3.26 4.99
C CYS A 88 -0.63 2.56 3.95
N VAL A 89 -1.56 1.74 4.44
CA VAL A 89 -2.60 1.13 3.60
C VAL A 89 -3.95 1.57 4.13
N LEU A 90 -4.74 2.16 3.26
CA LEU A 90 -6.09 2.63 3.56
C LEU A 90 -7.11 1.65 2.99
N LEU A 91 -8.26 1.55 3.65
CA LEU A 91 -9.41 0.80 3.16
C LEU A 91 -10.50 1.80 2.81
N ARG A 92 -10.87 1.87 1.54
CA ARG A 92 -11.96 2.74 1.08
C ARG A 92 -13.19 1.92 0.80
N TYR A 93 -14.31 2.31 1.40
CA TYR A 93 -15.61 1.69 1.18
C TYR A 93 -16.31 2.33 -0.02
N ASP A 94 -17.27 1.63 -0.60
CA ASP A 94 -18.02 2.11 -1.76
C ASP A 94 -18.87 3.35 -1.45
N ASP A 95 -19.20 3.60 -0.19
CA ASP A 95 -19.90 4.82 0.24
C ASP A 95 -18.97 6.03 0.38
N GLY A 96 -17.68 5.87 0.13
CA GLY A 96 -16.67 6.91 0.22
C GLY A 96 -15.94 7.00 1.55
N GLY A 97 -16.31 6.20 2.55
CA GLY A 97 -15.61 6.16 3.84
C GLY A 97 -14.22 5.56 3.69
N ILE A 98 -13.26 6.07 4.45
CA ILE A 98 -11.88 5.61 4.44
C ILE A 98 -11.44 5.30 5.86
N SER A 99 -10.81 4.13 6.05
CA SER A 99 -10.22 3.71 7.33
C SER A 99 -8.74 3.41 7.15
N MET A 100 -7.94 3.67 8.18
CA MET A 100 -6.54 3.26 8.22
C MET A 100 -6.48 1.77 8.51
N LEU A 101 -6.04 0.98 7.53
CA LEU A 101 -5.98 -0.48 7.69
C LEU A 101 -4.64 -0.92 8.28
N LEU A 102 -3.54 -0.44 7.70
CA LEU A 102 -2.19 -0.70 8.19
C LEU A 102 -1.42 0.62 8.28
N ASP A 103 -0.80 0.88 9.42
CA ASP A 103 -0.01 2.09 9.60
C ASP A 103 1.48 1.85 9.30
N TYR A 104 2.27 2.92 9.37
CA TYR A 104 3.69 2.84 9.02
C TYR A 104 4.50 2.00 10.01
N VAL A 105 4.07 1.90 11.26
CA VAL A 105 4.75 1.07 12.26
C VAL A 105 4.57 -0.41 11.91
N GLU A 106 3.36 -0.80 11.55
CA GLU A 106 3.05 -2.17 11.15
C GLU A 106 3.78 -2.57 9.87
N LEU A 107 3.83 -1.66 8.89
CA LEU A 107 4.54 -1.91 7.64
C LEU A 107 6.05 -2.05 7.86
N LYS A 108 6.62 -1.27 8.75
CA LYS A 108 8.04 -1.37 9.09
C LYS A 108 8.36 -2.72 9.73
N ALA A 109 7.48 -3.22 10.61
CA ALA A 109 7.64 -4.51 11.26
C ALA A 109 7.60 -5.69 10.29
N ILE A 110 6.91 -5.53 9.16
CA ILE A 110 6.83 -6.55 8.11
C ILE A 110 8.18 -6.73 7.39
N ASP A 111 8.98 -5.67 7.33
CA ASP A 111 10.34 -5.69 6.79
C ASP A 111 10.43 -6.25 5.36
N GLY A 112 9.54 -5.78 4.47
CA GLY A 112 9.55 -6.13 3.06
C GLY A 112 9.01 -7.52 2.70
N SER A 113 8.53 -8.30 3.67
CA SER A 113 8.00 -9.63 3.43
C SER A 113 6.57 -9.58 2.89
N VAL A 114 6.37 -10.06 1.66
CA VAL A 114 5.04 -10.12 1.04
C VAL A 114 4.14 -11.09 1.80
N GLU A 115 4.67 -12.22 2.25
CA GLU A 115 3.91 -13.21 3.01
C GLU A 115 3.40 -12.64 4.34
N SER A 116 4.25 -11.95 5.07
CA SER A 116 3.87 -11.30 6.33
C SER A 116 2.87 -10.19 6.09
N PHE A 117 3.04 -9.44 5.01
CA PHE A 117 2.11 -8.38 4.60
C PHE A 117 0.73 -8.97 4.31
N GLU A 118 0.66 -10.03 3.52
CA GLU A 118 -0.62 -10.69 3.19
C GLU A 118 -1.32 -11.21 4.43
N LYS A 119 -0.59 -11.84 5.33
CA LYS A 119 -1.15 -12.39 6.56
C LYS A 119 -1.78 -11.31 7.43
N LEU A 120 -1.06 -10.21 7.64
CA LEU A 120 -1.57 -9.09 8.43
C LEU A 120 -2.73 -8.40 7.72
N LEU A 121 -2.63 -8.21 6.42
CA LEU A 121 -3.67 -7.58 5.61
C LEU A 121 -4.98 -8.37 5.70
N ARG A 122 -4.94 -9.68 5.51
CA ARG A 122 -6.13 -10.53 5.59
C ARG A 122 -6.74 -10.52 6.98
N SER A 123 -5.91 -10.54 8.02
CA SER A 123 -6.38 -10.46 9.40
C SER A 123 -7.15 -9.17 9.65
N ARG A 124 -6.63 -8.04 9.15
CA ARG A 124 -7.29 -6.74 9.31
C ARG A 124 -8.56 -6.63 8.46
N LEU A 125 -8.55 -7.19 7.25
CA LEU A 125 -9.76 -7.23 6.41
C LEU A 125 -10.87 -8.03 7.09
N ASP A 126 -10.55 -9.16 7.70
CA ASP A 126 -11.53 -9.95 8.44
C ASP A 126 -12.15 -9.14 9.59
N PHE A 127 -11.36 -8.29 10.24
CA PHE A 127 -11.83 -7.44 11.32
C PHE A 127 -12.79 -6.35 10.81
N TYR A 128 -12.48 -5.73 9.66
CA TYR A 128 -13.26 -4.61 9.13
C TYR A 128 -14.43 -5.04 8.25
N LEU A 129 -14.38 -6.23 7.69
CA LEU A 129 -15.41 -6.76 6.80
C LEU A 129 -16.15 -7.92 7.46
#